data_46a29ec351cbebacbdaf7a74aae98e58
#
_entry.id   46a29ec351cbebacbdaf7a74aae98e58
#
_cell.length_a   1.000
_cell.length_b   1.000
_cell.length_c   1.000
_cell.angle_alpha   90.00
_cell.angle_beta   90.00
_cell.angle_gamma   90.00
#
_symmetry.space_group_name_H-M   'P 1'
#
loop_
_entity.id
_entity.type
_entity.pdbx_description
1 polymer ?
#
loop_
_entity_poly.entity_id
_entity_poly.type
_entity_poly.pdbx_seq_one_letter_code
_entity_poly.pdbx_strand_id
1 'polypeptide(L)'
;MMPWERRTYGLQWVEPMPRIPEVILNSIVYLYADKDDADTGVDSGGSGFLTQMPSENCKTASHIYAVTNAHVIERGSPVVRVNLTHPSSGYERTYSFEFTASDWVVHPEHDLAVCALPTDVQSNLYRVALIDTKFLLSEKDVIEKDIGPGDDVVYVGRFMGHAGKYQNMPSVRFGNISMNPNPLEPIESEVNGRLRKQVGFLVEARSRSGYSGSPVFFLHQHAVNDRRIVFAGFDLRILGVDWGHIPERVPLQDPHGRLHGSNWYVEVHAGMMGVVPSWYLLDFLNTAPRLIAQRIRDDDYYNAHPVIGVPE
;
A
#
# COMPACT_ATOMS: atom_id res chain seq x y z
N MET A 1 18.39 -3.72 62.73
CA MET A 1 18.85 -4.25 61.43
C MET A 1 17.70 -4.96 60.80
N MET A 2 17.02 -4.32 59.84
CA MET A 2 15.96 -4.94 59.08
C MET A 2 16.52 -5.34 57.72
N PRO A 3 16.23 -6.57 57.20
CA PRO A 3 16.73 -7.01 55.94
C PRO A 3 15.92 -6.37 54.78
N TRP A 4 16.62 -5.82 53.82
CA TRP A 4 16.09 -5.30 52.57
C TRP A 4 15.57 -6.46 51.70
N GLU A 5 14.27 -6.67 51.69
CA GLU A 5 13.65 -7.47 50.61
C GLU A 5 13.79 -6.73 49.29
N ARG A 6 14.68 -7.21 48.45
CA ARG A 6 14.71 -6.81 47.05
C ARG A 6 13.44 -7.33 46.39
N ARG A 7 12.46 -6.46 46.18
CA ARG A 7 11.40 -6.71 45.24
C ARG A 7 12.04 -6.69 43.86
N THR A 8 12.28 -7.85 43.31
CA THR A 8 12.53 -8.03 41.89
C THR A 8 11.23 -7.69 41.15
N TYR A 9 11.13 -6.46 40.69
CA TYR A 9 10.17 -6.13 39.65
C TYR A 9 10.61 -6.95 38.43
N GLY A 10 9.84 -7.98 38.10
CA GLY A 10 10.01 -8.71 36.86
C GLY A 10 9.88 -7.73 35.72
N LEU A 11 11.01 -7.29 35.18
CA LEU A 11 11.04 -6.65 33.88
C LEU A 11 10.54 -7.72 32.88
N GLN A 12 9.23 -7.71 32.62
CA GLN A 12 8.75 -8.36 31.42
C GLN A 12 9.42 -7.63 30.25
N TRP A 13 10.25 -8.35 29.53
CA TRP A 13 10.88 -7.87 28.32
C TRP A 13 9.76 -7.40 27.41
N VAL A 14 9.77 -6.12 27.06
CA VAL A 14 9.00 -5.60 25.94
C VAL A 14 9.53 -6.37 24.74
N GLU A 15 8.73 -7.24 24.15
CA GLU A 15 9.10 -7.87 22.90
C GLU A 15 9.44 -6.76 21.92
N PRO A 16 10.59 -6.86 21.20
CA PRO A 16 10.94 -5.84 20.23
C PRO A 16 9.79 -5.71 19.24
N MET A 17 9.62 -4.49 18.69
CA MET A 17 8.57 -4.19 17.69
C MET A 17 8.31 -5.40 16.81
N PRO A 18 7.08 -5.87 16.70
CA PRO A 18 6.81 -7.14 16.06
C PRO A 18 7.27 -7.10 14.62
N ARG A 19 7.82 -8.19 14.23
CA ARG A 19 8.22 -8.44 12.86
C ARG A 19 7.00 -8.29 11.95
N ILE A 20 7.11 -7.50 10.89
CA ILE A 20 6.05 -7.41 9.88
C ILE A 20 5.84 -8.81 9.29
N PRO A 21 4.61 -9.32 9.30
CA PRO A 21 4.29 -10.65 8.78
C PRO A 21 4.68 -10.79 7.32
N GLU A 22 5.18 -11.96 6.93
CA GLU A 22 5.56 -12.23 5.55
C GLU A 22 4.37 -12.09 4.56
N VAL A 23 3.16 -12.35 5.03
CA VAL A 23 1.92 -12.15 4.27
C VAL A 23 1.79 -10.71 3.74
N ILE A 24 2.23 -9.72 4.51
CA ILE A 24 2.21 -8.32 4.06
C ILE A 24 3.23 -8.10 2.93
N LEU A 25 4.42 -8.69 3.04
CA LEU A 25 5.44 -8.57 1.99
C LEU A 25 4.98 -9.25 0.69
N ASN A 26 4.30 -10.38 0.80
CA ASN A 26 3.79 -11.13 -0.34
C ASN A 26 2.53 -10.50 -0.97
N SER A 27 1.92 -9.51 -0.35
CA SER A 27 0.81 -8.76 -0.97
C SER A 27 1.29 -7.66 -1.93
N ILE A 28 2.58 -7.33 -1.93
CA ILE A 28 3.14 -6.24 -2.72
C ILE A 28 3.48 -6.71 -4.12
N VAL A 29 3.04 -5.93 -5.10
CA VAL A 29 3.37 -6.11 -6.51
C VAL A 29 4.17 -4.91 -7.03
N TYR A 30 4.91 -5.13 -8.11
CA TYR A 30 5.63 -4.07 -8.80
C TYR A 30 5.02 -3.84 -10.18
N LEU A 31 4.96 -2.58 -10.58
CA LEU A 31 4.40 -2.18 -11.86
C LEU A 31 5.50 -1.78 -12.83
N TYR A 32 5.32 -2.13 -14.10
CA TYR A 32 6.27 -1.90 -15.18
C TYR A 32 5.57 -1.41 -16.43
N ALA A 33 6.35 -0.80 -17.34
CA ALA A 33 5.83 -0.30 -18.60
C ALA A 33 5.41 -1.46 -19.53
N ASP A 34 6.23 -2.49 -19.59
CA ASP A 34 6.00 -3.68 -20.40
C ASP A 34 6.55 -4.94 -19.73
N LYS A 35 6.36 -6.07 -20.42
CA LYS A 35 6.81 -7.38 -19.95
C LYS A 35 8.33 -7.50 -19.89
N ASP A 36 9.04 -6.94 -20.86
CA ASP A 36 10.50 -7.06 -20.93
C ASP A 36 11.16 -6.34 -19.75
N ASP A 37 10.67 -5.14 -19.39
CA ASP A 37 11.08 -4.41 -18.19
C ASP A 37 10.73 -5.17 -16.92
N ALA A 38 9.54 -5.77 -16.86
CA ALA A 38 9.12 -6.58 -15.74
C ALA A 38 9.99 -7.83 -15.55
N ASP A 39 10.28 -8.57 -16.61
CA ASP A 39 11.08 -9.80 -16.56
C ASP A 39 12.56 -9.50 -16.24
N THR A 40 13.09 -8.40 -16.73
CA THR A 40 14.46 -7.96 -16.46
C THR A 40 14.61 -7.19 -15.14
N GLY A 41 13.51 -6.70 -14.58
CA GLY A 41 13.51 -5.90 -13.35
C GLY A 41 14.08 -4.50 -13.50
N VAL A 42 14.03 -3.94 -14.71
CA VAL A 42 14.53 -2.61 -15.08
C VAL A 42 13.34 -1.65 -15.22
N ASP A 43 13.57 -0.34 -15.04
CA ASP A 43 12.63 0.75 -15.29
C ASP A 43 11.18 0.57 -14.78
N SER A 44 11.03 0.30 -13.49
CA SER A 44 9.70 0.20 -12.90
C SER A 44 9.02 1.53 -12.68
N GLY A 45 7.71 1.51 -12.84
CA GLY A 45 6.84 2.65 -12.63
C GLY A 45 6.46 2.92 -11.18
N GLY A 46 6.26 1.88 -10.37
CA GLY A 46 5.78 2.04 -8.99
C GLY A 46 5.54 0.73 -8.26
N SER A 47 4.88 0.85 -7.13
CA SER A 47 4.38 -0.25 -6.30
C SER A 47 2.87 -0.38 -6.45
N GLY A 48 2.37 -1.52 -6.02
CA GLY A 48 0.96 -1.79 -5.81
C GLY A 48 0.80 -2.90 -4.78
N PHE A 49 -0.42 -3.24 -4.49
CA PHE A 49 -0.73 -4.37 -3.62
C PHE A 49 -1.96 -5.13 -4.10
N LEU A 50 -2.07 -6.37 -3.64
CA LEU A 50 -3.19 -7.23 -3.95
C LEU A 50 -4.23 -7.18 -2.83
N THR A 51 -5.49 -6.97 -3.21
CA THR A 51 -6.63 -7.04 -2.29
C THR A 51 -7.69 -7.98 -2.82
N GLN A 52 -8.49 -8.53 -1.91
CA GLN A 52 -9.62 -9.37 -2.27
C GLN A 52 -10.91 -8.85 -1.62
N MET A 53 -11.99 -8.96 -2.38
CA MET A 53 -13.35 -8.71 -1.91
C MET A 53 -14.13 -10.02 -1.99
N PRO A 54 -14.66 -10.56 -0.88
CA PRO A 54 -15.50 -11.74 -0.93
C PRO A 54 -16.70 -11.55 -1.87
N SER A 55 -17.03 -12.58 -2.64
CA SER A 55 -18.25 -12.54 -3.45
C SER A 55 -19.48 -12.65 -2.58
N GLU A 56 -20.48 -11.80 -2.83
CA GLU A 56 -21.78 -11.88 -2.17
C GLU A 56 -22.63 -13.04 -2.71
N ASN A 57 -22.39 -13.45 -3.95
CA ASN A 57 -23.19 -14.44 -4.67
C ASN A 57 -22.56 -15.85 -4.65
N CYS A 58 -21.27 -15.95 -4.34
CA CYS A 58 -20.56 -17.22 -4.27
C CYS A 58 -19.66 -17.25 -3.03
N LYS A 59 -20.07 -17.96 -1.97
CA LYS A 59 -19.37 -18.01 -0.67
C LYS A 59 -17.93 -18.52 -0.73
N THR A 60 -17.58 -19.26 -1.77
CA THR A 60 -16.24 -19.84 -1.95
C THR A 60 -15.36 -19.02 -2.88
N ALA A 61 -15.86 -17.92 -3.41
CA ALA A 61 -15.14 -17.08 -4.36
C ALA A 61 -14.85 -15.69 -3.77
N SER A 62 -13.80 -15.08 -4.28
CA SER A 62 -13.43 -13.69 -4.03
C SER A 62 -13.01 -13.03 -5.33
N HIS A 63 -13.32 -11.75 -5.47
CA HIS A 63 -12.82 -10.91 -6.54
C HIS A 63 -11.46 -10.35 -6.14
N ILE A 64 -10.46 -10.47 -7.01
CA ILE A 64 -9.08 -10.09 -6.72
C ILE A 64 -8.71 -8.86 -7.54
N TYR A 65 -8.06 -7.92 -6.87
CA TYR A 65 -7.66 -6.67 -7.48
C TYR A 65 -6.19 -6.36 -7.19
N ALA A 66 -5.51 -5.81 -8.19
CA ALA A 66 -4.30 -5.03 -7.99
C ALA A 66 -4.71 -3.56 -7.79
N VAL A 67 -4.10 -2.93 -6.80
CA VAL A 67 -4.32 -1.51 -6.46
C VAL A 67 -3.02 -0.76 -6.58
N THR A 68 -3.07 0.42 -7.20
CA THR A 68 -1.95 1.37 -7.29
C THR A 68 -2.48 2.81 -7.40
N ASN A 69 -1.60 3.76 -7.66
CA ASN A 69 -2.01 5.13 -7.97
C ASN A 69 -2.39 5.30 -9.44
N ALA A 70 -3.30 6.23 -9.71
CA ALA A 70 -3.69 6.62 -11.06
C ALA A 70 -2.47 7.10 -11.88
N HIS A 71 -1.62 7.95 -11.27
CA HIS A 71 -0.45 8.50 -11.95
C HIS A 71 0.57 7.43 -12.38
N VAL A 72 0.63 6.28 -11.72
CA VAL A 72 1.50 5.15 -12.11
C VAL A 72 1.05 4.57 -13.44
N ILE A 73 -0.26 4.39 -13.60
CA ILE A 73 -0.86 3.91 -14.85
C ILE A 73 -0.80 4.96 -15.96
N GLU A 74 -1.09 6.23 -15.63
CA GLU A 74 -1.00 7.36 -16.56
C GLU A 74 0.43 7.58 -17.09
N ARG A 75 1.44 7.21 -16.33
CA ARG A 75 2.86 7.23 -16.76
C ARG A 75 3.26 6.00 -17.58
N GLY A 76 2.33 5.10 -17.84
CA GLY A 76 2.53 3.96 -18.74
C GLY A 76 3.09 2.71 -18.05
N SER A 77 2.73 2.43 -16.79
CA SER A 77 3.20 1.23 -16.08
C SER A 77 2.04 0.30 -15.69
N PRO A 78 1.34 -0.33 -16.66
CA PRO A 78 0.17 -1.16 -16.40
C PRO A 78 0.49 -2.63 -16.11
N VAL A 79 1.71 -3.11 -16.35
CA VAL A 79 2.09 -4.53 -16.22
C VAL A 79 2.38 -4.85 -14.76
N VAL A 80 1.75 -5.90 -14.23
CA VAL A 80 1.86 -6.32 -12.83
C VAL A 80 2.79 -7.51 -12.70
N ARG A 81 3.90 -7.36 -11.96
CA ARG A 81 4.84 -8.44 -11.66
C ARG A 81 4.61 -9.00 -10.26
N VAL A 82 4.51 -10.33 -10.16
CA VAL A 82 4.39 -11.11 -8.93
C VAL A 82 5.53 -12.12 -8.79
N ASN A 83 5.78 -12.60 -7.58
CA ASN A 83 6.76 -13.67 -7.35
C ASN A 83 6.15 -15.06 -7.57
N LEU A 84 6.95 -16.02 -8.06
CA LEU A 84 6.59 -17.42 -8.14
C LEU A 84 6.93 -18.16 -6.85
N THR A 85 6.13 -19.17 -6.49
CA THR A 85 6.34 -20.02 -5.29
C THR A 85 7.51 -20.97 -5.50
N HIS A 86 7.56 -21.62 -6.67
CA HIS A 86 8.58 -22.58 -7.04
C HIS A 86 9.23 -22.11 -8.33
N PRO A 87 10.29 -21.27 -8.24
CA PRO A 87 11.03 -20.91 -9.45
C PRO A 87 11.57 -22.19 -10.06
N SER A 88 11.27 -22.41 -11.33
CA SER A 88 11.89 -23.48 -12.11
C SER A 88 13.42 -23.35 -12.06
N SER A 89 14.16 -24.42 -12.35
CA SER A 89 15.63 -24.47 -12.25
C SER A 89 16.38 -23.45 -13.12
N GLY A 90 15.69 -22.45 -13.65
CA GLY A 90 16.17 -21.27 -14.35
C GLY A 90 16.04 -19.99 -13.53
N TYR A 91 16.27 -18.86 -14.17
CA TYR A 91 16.23 -17.53 -13.56
C TYR A 91 14.81 -16.96 -13.40
N GLU A 92 13.77 -17.65 -13.90
CA GLU A 92 12.38 -17.19 -13.78
C GLU A 92 11.85 -17.37 -12.36
N ARG A 93 11.83 -16.28 -11.61
CA ARG A 93 11.33 -16.22 -10.24
C ARG A 93 10.07 -15.36 -10.12
N THR A 94 9.64 -14.78 -11.23
CA THR A 94 8.50 -13.87 -11.32
C THR A 94 7.61 -14.24 -12.47
N TYR A 95 6.37 -13.77 -12.40
CA TYR A 95 5.40 -13.81 -13.48
C TYR A 95 4.85 -12.40 -13.68
N SER A 96 4.63 -12.02 -14.94
CA SER A 96 4.15 -10.70 -15.32
C SER A 96 2.79 -10.82 -15.99
N PHE A 97 1.77 -10.24 -15.36
CA PHE A 97 0.45 -10.07 -15.97
C PHE A 97 0.52 -8.87 -16.92
N GLU A 98 0.36 -9.13 -18.20
CA GLU A 98 0.46 -8.13 -19.28
C GLU A 98 -0.85 -7.37 -19.44
N PHE A 99 -1.14 -6.47 -18.49
CA PHE A 99 -2.26 -5.55 -18.60
C PHE A 99 -1.88 -4.33 -19.44
N THR A 100 -2.89 -3.70 -20.02
CA THR A 100 -2.80 -2.41 -20.68
C THR A 100 -3.42 -1.32 -19.79
N ALA A 101 -3.17 -0.05 -20.08
CA ALA A 101 -3.81 1.03 -19.34
C ALA A 101 -5.35 0.96 -19.37
N SER A 102 -5.92 0.37 -20.44
CA SER A 102 -7.38 0.19 -20.57
C SER A 102 -7.95 -0.88 -19.66
N ASP A 103 -7.13 -1.78 -19.09
CA ASP A 103 -7.59 -2.80 -18.14
C ASP A 103 -7.75 -2.23 -16.73
N TRP A 104 -7.09 -1.13 -16.45
CA TRP A 104 -7.18 -0.41 -15.19
C TRP A 104 -8.41 0.51 -15.15
N VAL A 105 -9.05 0.56 -14.02
CA VAL A 105 -10.12 1.51 -13.71
C VAL A 105 -9.51 2.60 -12.84
N VAL A 106 -9.47 3.83 -13.35
CA VAL A 106 -8.91 5.00 -12.67
C VAL A 106 -10.02 5.73 -11.93
N HIS A 107 -9.77 6.08 -10.67
CA HIS A 107 -10.70 6.87 -9.87
C HIS A 107 -10.81 8.30 -10.45
N PRO A 108 -12.02 8.86 -10.58
CA PRO A 108 -12.21 10.16 -11.22
C PRO A 108 -11.61 11.34 -10.44
N GLU A 109 -11.53 11.25 -9.11
CA GLU A 109 -11.12 12.36 -8.25
C GLU A 109 -9.85 12.06 -7.45
N HIS A 110 -9.63 10.82 -7.05
CA HIS A 110 -8.51 10.42 -6.21
C HIS A 110 -7.42 9.71 -7.01
N ASP A 111 -6.19 9.82 -6.55
CA ASP A 111 -5.03 9.19 -7.20
C ASP A 111 -4.99 7.68 -6.92
N LEU A 112 -6.01 6.97 -7.41
CA LEU A 112 -6.20 5.53 -7.27
C LEU A 112 -6.48 4.90 -8.62
N ALA A 113 -5.93 3.70 -8.84
CA ALA A 113 -6.26 2.84 -9.96
C ALA A 113 -6.38 1.39 -9.49
N VAL A 114 -7.33 0.67 -10.05
CA VAL A 114 -7.66 -0.71 -9.72
C VAL A 114 -7.77 -1.54 -10.99
N CYS A 115 -7.12 -2.71 -11.00
CA CYS A 115 -7.24 -3.70 -12.06
C CYS A 115 -7.68 -5.03 -11.47
N ALA A 116 -8.69 -5.67 -12.05
CA ALA A 116 -9.09 -7.00 -11.64
C ALA A 116 -8.11 -8.05 -12.17
N LEU A 117 -7.73 -8.97 -11.32
CA LEU A 117 -6.85 -10.08 -11.67
C LEU A 117 -7.64 -11.37 -11.89
N PRO A 118 -7.09 -12.28 -12.71
CA PRO A 118 -7.63 -13.64 -12.81
C PRO A 118 -7.61 -14.35 -11.45
N THR A 119 -8.58 -15.22 -11.21
CA THR A 119 -8.70 -15.95 -9.93
C THR A 119 -7.63 -16.99 -9.71
N ASP A 120 -6.98 -17.46 -10.77
CA ASP A 120 -5.86 -18.39 -10.70
C ASP A 120 -4.62 -17.79 -10.03
N VAL A 121 -4.58 -16.45 -9.81
CA VAL A 121 -3.55 -15.80 -8.98
C VAL A 121 -3.51 -16.38 -7.56
N GLN A 122 -4.58 -16.96 -7.07
CA GLN A 122 -4.64 -17.68 -5.79
C GLN A 122 -4.02 -19.08 -5.85
N SER A 123 -3.62 -19.56 -7.03
CA SER A 123 -2.99 -20.87 -7.17
C SER A 123 -1.66 -20.94 -6.43
N ASN A 124 -1.23 -22.17 -6.09
CA ASN A 124 0.08 -22.39 -5.47
C ASN A 124 1.28 -22.05 -6.38
N LEU A 125 1.02 -21.61 -7.60
CA LEU A 125 2.04 -21.16 -8.54
C LEU A 125 2.66 -19.85 -8.10
N TYR A 126 1.85 -18.92 -7.59
CA TYR A 126 2.28 -17.58 -7.22
C TYR A 126 2.51 -17.44 -5.71
N ARG A 127 3.61 -16.83 -5.32
CA ARG A 127 3.87 -16.44 -3.93
C ARG A 127 3.27 -15.07 -3.67
N VAL A 128 1.97 -15.03 -3.54
CA VAL A 128 1.18 -13.83 -3.29
C VAL A 128 0.34 -13.99 -2.05
N ALA A 129 -0.03 -12.86 -1.44
CA ALA A 129 -1.02 -12.79 -0.39
C ALA A 129 -2.05 -11.72 -0.74
N LEU A 130 -3.30 -11.98 -0.39
CA LEU A 130 -4.41 -11.09 -0.67
C LEU A 130 -4.87 -10.44 0.64
N ILE A 131 -4.92 -9.12 0.66
CA ILE A 131 -5.45 -8.38 1.79
C ILE A 131 -6.96 -8.26 1.62
N ASP A 132 -7.72 -8.81 2.56
CA ASP A 132 -9.18 -8.72 2.53
C ASP A 132 -9.62 -7.25 2.72
N THR A 133 -10.62 -6.81 1.95
CA THR A 133 -11.15 -5.45 2.02
C THR A 133 -11.69 -5.06 3.40
N LYS A 134 -12.01 -6.02 4.26
CA LYS A 134 -12.37 -5.75 5.66
C LYS A 134 -11.25 -5.13 6.49
N PHE A 135 -9.99 -5.22 6.03
CA PHE A 135 -8.85 -4.56 6.67
C PHE A 135 -8.64 -3.11 6.22
N LEU A 136 -9.41 -2.62 5.24
CA LEU A 136 -9.45 -1.20 4.90
C LEU A 136 -10.17 -0.43 6.02
N LEU A 137 -9.54 0.61 6.56
CA LEU A 137 -10.18 1.49 7.53
C LEU A 137 -11.26 2.31 6.83
N SER A 138 -12.44 2.35 7.43
CA SER A 138 -13.47 3.32 7.07
C SER A 138 -13.21 4.67 7.76
N GLU A 139 -13.81 5.74 7.26
CA GLU A 139 -13.78 7.04 7.94
C GLU A 139 -14.33 6.95 9.37
N LYS A 140 -15.37 6.13 9.56
CA LYS A 140 -15.96 5.84 10.86
C LYS A 140 -14.94 5.17 11.81
N ASP A 141 -14.16 4.19 11.32
CA ASP A 141 -13.11 3.53 12.11
C ASP A 141 -12.08 4.53 12.61
N VAL A 142 -11.67 5.49 11.77
CA VAL A 142 -10.69 6.52 12.13
C VAL A 142 -11.21 7.39 13.28
N ILE A 143 -12.49 7.78 13.22
CA ILE A 143 -13.12 8.58 14.26
C ILE A 143 -13.32 7.77 15.55
N GLU A 144 -13.86 6.55 15.46
CA GLU A 144 -14.20 5.73 16.63
C GLU A 144 -12.97 5.22 17.38
N LYS A 145 -11.87 5.02 16.67
CA LYS A 145 -10.60 4.55 17.25
C LYS A 145 -9.65 5.70 17.62
N ASP A 146 -10.09 6.95 17.41
CA ASP A 146 -9.31 8.18 17.65
C ASP A 146 -7.94 8.16 16.94
N ILE A 147 -7.94 7.68 15.69
CA ILE A 147 -6.72 7.60 14.87
C ILE A 147 -6.33 9.00 14.39
N GLY A 148 -5.09 9.40 14.63
CA GLY A 148 -4.66 10.74 14.27
C GLY A 148 -3.17 11.02 14.47
N PRO A 149 -2.80 12.31 14.52
CA PRO A 149 -1.42 12.74 14.63
C PRO A 149 -0.68 12.11 15.81
N GLY A 150 0.47 11.51 15.51
CA GLY A 150 1.31 10.79 16.45
C GLY A 150 1.22 9.27 16.37
N ASP A 151 0.16 8.74 15.76
CA ASP A 151 0.03 7.29 15.59
C ASP A 151 1.03 6.72 14.60
N ASP A 152 1.51 5.52 14.90
CA ASP A 152 2.48 4.80 14.09
C ASP A 152 1.87 4.23 12.83
N VAL A 153 2.60 4.33 11.73
CA VAL A 153 2.28 3.70 10.46
C VAL A 153 3.45 2.91 9.90
N VAL A 154 3.11 1.88 9.12
CA VAL A 154 4.07 1.11 8.34
C VAL A 154 3.63 1.12 6.89
N TYR A 155 4.55 1.33 5.98
CA TYR A 155 4.29 1.17 4.55
C TYR A 155 5.30 0.24 3.91
N VAL A 156 4.84 -0.49 2.91
CA VAL A 156 5.61 -1.56 2.28
C VAL A 156 5.55 -1.40 0.77
N GLY A 157 6.71 -1.33 0.16
CA GLY A 157 6.78 -1.12 -1.28
C GLY A 157 8.18 -1.29 -1.83
N ARG A 158 8.36 -0.79 -3.04
CA ARG A 158 9.59 -0.90 -3.78
C ARG A 158 10.61 0.15 -3.38
N PHE A 159 11.78 -0.29 -2.94
CA PHE A 159 12.93 0.59 -2.80
C PHE A 159 13.78 0.54 -4.07
N MET A 160 13.76 1.61 -4.87
CA MET A 160 14.42 1.64 -6.19
C MET A 160 15.92 1.33 -6.15
N GLY A 161 16.62 1.72 -5.08
CA GLY A 161 18.04 1.42 -4.93
C GLY A 161 18.37 -0.07 -4.74
N HIS A 162 17.36 -0.90 -4.40
CA HIS A 162 17.51 -2.34 -4.22
C HIS A 162 16.15 -3.06 -4.34
N ALA A 163 15.55 -2.99 -5.50
CA ALA A 163 14.18 -3.50 -5.72
C ALA A 163 14.11 -5.02 -5.96
N GLY A 164 15.23 -5.63 -6.28
CA GLY A 164 15.29 -7.03 -6.69
C GLY A 164 15.12 -7.20 -8.20
N LYS A 165 16.20 -7.59 -8.86
CA LYS A 165 16.19 -7.81 -10.32
C LYS A 165 15.39 -9.06 -10.69
N TYR A 166 15.61 -10.16 -9.96
CA TYR A 166 15.06 -11.48 -10.27
C TYR A 166 13.79 -11.83 -9.50
N GLN A 167 13.38 -11.02 -8.55
CA GLN A 167 12.15 -11.17 -7.78
C GLN A 167 11.76 -9.83 -7.14
N ASN A 168 10.48 -9.66 -6.80
CA ASN A 168 10.08 -8.52 -5.99
C ASN A 168 10.65 -8.67 -4.57
N MET A 169 11.36 -7.64 -4.11
CA MET A 169 11.93 -7.57 -2.76
C MET A 169 11.40 -6.32 -2.06
N PRO A 170 10.17 -6.35 -1.55
CA PRO A 170 9.58 -5.19 -0.88
C PRO A 170 10.35 -4.82 0.37
N SER A 171 10.51 -3.53 0.61
CA SER A 171 11.10 -3.01 1.83
C SER A 171 10.04 -2.38 2.71
N VAL A 172 10.21 -2.55 4.01
CA VAL A 172 9.34 -2.00 5.06
C VAL A 172 9.89 -0.68 5.54
N ARG A 173 9.02 0.30 5.71
CA ARG A 173 9.34 1.60 6.28
C ARG A 173 8.32 2.00 7.34
N PHE A 174 8.74 2.85 8.24
CA PHE A 174 7.97 3.31 9.39
C PHE A 174 7.82 4.82 9.32
N GLY A 175 6.72 5.32 9.89
CA GLY A 175 6.40 6.73 9.99
C GLY A 175 5.30 6.98 10.99
N ASN A 176 4.86 8.23 11.09
CA ASN A 176 3.79 8.65 12.00
C ASN A 176 2.79 9.54 11.25
N ILE A 177 1.52 9.45 11.58
CA ILE A 177 0.52 10.38 11.09
C ILE A 177 0.86 11.78 11.61
N SER A 178 0.96 12.75 10.71
CA SER A 178 1.19 14.16 11.05
C SER A 178 -0.08 14.99 10.96
N MET A 179 -1.00 14.62 10.04
CA MET A 179 -2.27 15.34 9.85
C MET A 179 -3.34 14.40 9.30
N ASN A 180 -4.55 14.54 9.83
CA ASN A 180 -5.73 13.86 9.31
C ASN A 180 -6.25 14.53 8.02
N PRO A 181 -6.97 13.78 7.16
CA PRO A 181 -7.58 14.33 5.96
C PRO A 181 -8.57 15.46 6.28
N ASN A 182 -8.49 16.53 5.52
CA ASN A 182 -9.48 17.61 5.57
C ASN A 182 -10.01 17.89 4.16
N PRO A 183 -11.29 17.59 3.87
CA PRO A 183 -11.87 17.84 2.55
C PRO A 183 -11.89 19.33 2.16
N LEU A 184 -11.89 20.25 3.14
CA LEU A 184 -11.89 21.69 2.89
C LEU A 184 -10.47 22.21 2.57
N GLU A 185 -9.43 21.48 2.98
CA GLU A 185 -8.03 21.85 2.82
C GLU A 185 -7.24 20.66 2.22
N PRO A 186 -7.52 20.28 0.96
CA PRO A 186 -6.82 19.18 0.31
C PRO A 186 -5.34 19.51 0.11
N ILE A 187 -4.50 18.47 0.17
CA ILE A 187 -3.08 18.60 -0.10
C ILE A 187 -2.88 18.92 -1.58
N GLU A 188 -2.17 19.99 -1.87
CA GLU A 188 -1.82 20.39 -3.24
C GLU A 188 -0.44 19.84 -3.61
N SER A 189 -0.34 19.20 -4.76
CA SER A 189 0.93 18.72 -5.30
C SER A 189 0.96 18.88 -6.82
N GLU A 190 2.16 19.05 -7.36
CA GLU A 190 2.36 19.10 -8.80
C GLU A 190 2.76 17.70 -9.30
N VAL A 191 1.89 17.10 -10.10
CA VAL A 191 2.13 15.79 -10.73
C VAL A 191 2.13 15.99 -12.25
N ASN A 192 3.24 15.66 -12.91
CA ASN A 192 3.41 15.84 -14.36
C ASN A 192 3.10 17.27 -14.86
N GLY A 193 3.51 18.29 -14.12
CA GLY A 193 3.25 19.70 -14.45
C GLY A 193 1.79 20.13 -14.26
N ARG A 194 0.97 19.31 -13.62
CA ARG A 194 -0.42 19.64 -13.28
C ARG A 194 -0.60 19.67 -11.78
N LEU A 195 -1.21 20.75 -11.29
CA LEU A 195 -1.63 20.85 -9.89
C LEU A 195 -2.74 19.83 -9.63
N ARG A 196 -2.51 18.91 -8.71
CA ARG A 196 -3.53 17.99 -8.17
C ARG A 196 -3.84 18.37 -6.74
N LYS A 197 -5.12 18.26 -6.40
CA LYS A 197 -5.62 18.41 -5.04
C LYS A 197 -6.09 17.05 -4.56
N GLN A 198 -5.49 16.57 -3.49
CA GLN A 198 -5.80 15.26 -2.93
C GLN A 198 -6.18 15.38 -1.46
N VAL A 199 -7.39 14.97 -1.12
CA VAL A 199 -7.76 14.77 0.29
C VAL A 199 -7.02 13.55 0.80
N GLY A 200 -6.21 13.71 1.84
CA GLY A 200 -5.37 12.63 2.33
C GLY A 200 -4.78 12.87 3.71
N PHE A 201 -4.26 11.81 4.30
CA PHE A 201 -3.38 11.94 5.46
C PHE A 201 -2.04 12.53 5.02
N LEU A 202 -1.44 13.31 5.92
CA LEU A 202 -0.05 13.67 5.84
C LEU A 202 0.72 12.82 6.86
N VAL A 203 1.73 12.12 6.38
CA VAL A 203 2.53 11.17 7.18
C VAL A 203 3.97 11.60 7.18
N GLU A 204 4.58 11.76 8.35
CA GLU A 204 6.03 11.92 8.45
C GLU A 204 6.70 10.59 8.15
N ALA A 205 7.29 10.50 6.97
CA ALA A 205 7.91 9.29 6.47
C ALA A 205 8.97 9.62 5.41
N ARG A 206 10.02 8.82 5.36
CA ARG A 206 11.05 8.97 4.34
C ARG A 206 10.63 8.28 3.05
N SER A 207 9.45 8.63 2.50
CA SER A 207 9.01 8.13 1.21
C SER A 207 9.96 8.58 0.10
N ARG A 208 10.16 7.73 -0.89
CA ARG A 208 11.02 7.97 -2.06
C ARG A 208 10.33 7.45 -3.31
N SER A 209 10.83 7.84 -4.46
CA SER A 209 10.39 7.28 -5.74
C SER A 209 10.34 5.75 -5.69
N GLY A 210 9.30 5.16 -6.27
CA GLY A 210 9.04 3.72 -6.29
C GLY A 210 8.04 3.23 -5.25
N TYR A 211 7.74 4.00 -4.22
CA TYR A 211 6.71 3.65 -3.23
C TYR A 211 5.30 4.05 -3.64
N SER A 212 5.12 4.92 -4.63
CA SER A 212 3.78 5.28 -5.15
C SER A 212 2.95 4.02 -5.42
N GLY A 213 1.74 3.96 -4.84
CA GLY A 213 0.83 2.80 -4.87
C GLY A 213 1.04 1.80 -3.73
N SER A 214 2.01 2.02 -2.83
CA SER A 214 2.22 1.17 -1.66
C SER A 214 1.08 1.25 -0.66
N PRO A 215 0.66 0.14 -0.03
CA PRO A 215 -0.26 0.18 1.08
C PRO A 215 0.43 0.79 2.31
N VAL A 216 -0.28 1.66 3.00
CA VAL A 216 0.09 2.24 4.28
C VAL A 216 -0.78 1.63 5.35
N PHE A 217 -0.17 0.96 6.32
CA PHE A 217 -0.85 0.30 7.41
C PHE A 217 -0.78 1.15 8.66
N PHE A 218 -1.90 1.26 9.34
CA PHE A 218 -1.99 1.75 10.70
C PHE A 218 -1.60 0.65 11.68
N LEU A 219 -0.75 0.98 12.63
CA LEU A 219 -0.36 0.10 13.72
C LEU A 219 -1.18 0.45 14.96
N HIS A 220 -2.23 -0.32 15.23
CA HIS A 220 -2.97 -0.12 16.47
C HIS A 220 -2.17 -0.66 17.65
N GLN A 221 -1.59 0.26 18.42
CA GLN A 221 -1.12 -0.05 19.76
C GLN A 221 -2.33 0.04 20.69
N HIS A 222 -2.81 -1.10 21.18
CA HIS A 222 -3.87 -1.09 22.18
C HIS A 222 -3.41 -0.25 23.38
N ALA A 223 -3.99 0.92 23.54
CA ALA A 223 -3.76 1.77 24.69
C ALA A 223 -4.07 0.97 25.95
N VAL A 224 -3.13 0.99 26.87
CA VAL A 224 -3.26 0.39 28.20
C VAL A 224 -4.37 1.13 28.95
N ASN A 225 -5.57 0.64 28.88
CA ASN A 225 -6.59 1.00 29.85
C ASN A 225 -6.41 0.08 31.07
N ASP A 226 -6.00 0.72 32.16
CA ASP A 226 -6.01 0.22 33.54
C ASP A 226 -5.21 -1.06 33.84
N ARG A 227 -3.91 -0.88 34.12
CA ARG A 227 -3.03 -1.80 34.90
C ARG A 227 -2.75 -3.20 34.34
N ARG A 228 -3.13 -3.52 33.12
CA ARG A 228 -2.69 -4.75 32.42
C ARG A 228 -2.21 -4.39 31.04
N ILE A 229 -0.91 -4.54 30.80
CA ILE A 229 -0.33 -4.55 29.47
C ILE A 229 -0.79 -5.88 28.83
N VAL A 230 -1.79 -5.84 28.00
CA VAL A 230 -2.21 -6.99 27.19
C VAL A 230 -1.56 -6.83 25.83
N PHE A 231 -0.42 -7.45 25.62
CA PHE A 231 0.16 -7.67 24.29
C PHE A 231 -0.65 -8.77 23.59
N ALA A 232 -1.81 -8.42 23.08
CA ALA A 232 -2.60 -9.31 22.25
C ALA A 232 -2.63 -8.73 20.82
N GLY A 233 -1.75 -9.23 19.97
CA GLY A 233 -1.87 -9.14 18.51
C GLY A 233 -1.90 -7.72 17.94
N PHE A 234 -1.06 -7.45 16.93
CA PHE A 234 -1.17 -6.21 16.16
C PHE A 234 -2.42 -6.29 15.28
N ASP A 235 -3.33 -5.34 15.39
CA ASP A 235 -4.38 -5.11 14.41
C ASP A 235 -3.80 -4.20 13.31
N LEU A 236 -3.26 -4.83 12.27
CA LEU A 236 -2.81 -4.12 11.07
C LEU A 236 -4.02 -3.82 10.19
N ARG A 237 -4.31 -2.53 10.01
CA ARG A 237 -5.35 -2.05 9.12
C ARG A 237 -4.75 -1.17 8.05
N ILE A 238 -5.29 -1.21 6.85
CA ILE A 238 -4.86 -0.29 5.78
C ILE A 238 -5.44 1.09 6.06
N LEU A 239 -4.56 2.05 6.35
CA LEU A 239 -4.87 3.46 6.48
C LEU A 239 -5.17 4.07 5.10
N GLY A 240 -4.42 3.66 4.07
CA GLY A 240 -4.57 4.17 2.72
C GLY A 240 -3.46 3.73 1.77
N VAL A 241 -3.33 4.48 0.69
CA VAL A 241 -2.37 4.24 -0.40
C VAL A 241 -1.41 5.43 -0.49
N ASP A 242 -0.11 5.15 -0.43
CA ASP A 242 0.95 6.17 -0.65
C ASP A 242 0.83 6.73 -2.07
N TRP A 243 0.58 8.03 -2.21
CA TRP A 243 0.53 8.68 -3.51
C TRP A 243 1.80 9.47 -3.84
N GLY A 244 2.73 9.56 -2.90
CA GLY A 244 4.05 10.13 -3.13
C GLY A 244 4.54 11.00 -1.98
N HIS A 245 5.79 11.39 -2.11
CA HIS A 245 6.40 12.36 -1.21
C HIS A 245 5.99 13.78 -1.57
N ILE A 246 5.93 14.64 -0.57
CA ILE A 246 5.68 16.06 -0.75
C ILE A 246 7.03 16.78 -0.81
N PRO A 247 7.40 17.35 -1.98
CA PRO A 247 8.67 18.04 -2.10
C PRO A 247 8.63 19.41 -1.41
N GLU A 248 9.74 19.79 -0.83
CA GLU A 248 9.99 21.15 -0.38
C GLU A 248 10.92 21.86 -1.39
N ARG A 249 10.58 23.08 -1.78
CA ARG A 249 11.41 23.89 -2.69
C ARG A 249 12.30 24.81 -1.89
N VAL A 250 13.59 24.50 -1.86
CA VAL A 250 14.60 25.32 -1.18
C VAL A 250 15.31 26.22 -2.22
N PRO A 251 15.25 27.55 -2.07
CA PRO A 251 15.95 28.46 -2.99
C PRO A 251 17.45 28.23 -2.99
N LEU A 252 18.04 28.20 -4.17
CA LEU A 252 19.51 28.12 -4.30
C LEU A 252 20.18 29.39 -3.79
N GLN A 253 21.16 29.22 -2.91
CA GLN A 253 21.98 30.30 -2.37
C GLN A 253 23.45 30.07 -2.71
N ASP A 254 24.18 31.16 -2.89
CA ASP A 254 25.63 31.12 -2.98
C ASP A 254 26.28 30.90 -1.58
N PRO A 255 27.62 30.68 -1.49
CA PRO A 255 28.27 30.46 -0.19
C PRO A 255 28.15 31.65 0.78
N HIS A 256 27.67 32.82 0.34
CA HIS A 256 27.42 34.00 1.15
C HIS A 256 25.95 34.20 1.51
N GLY A 257 25.07 33.19 1.20
CA GLY A 257 23.64 33.24 1.50
C GLY A 257 22.82 34.11 0.54
N ARG A 258 23.38 34.54 -0.61
CA ARG A 258 22.65 35.31 -1.61
C ARG A 258 21.90 34.37 -2.54
N LEU A 259 20.64 34.69 -2.87
CA LEU A 259 19.84 33.92 -3.80
C LEU A 259 20.48 33.86 -5.18
N HIS A 260 20.67 32.69 -5.73
CA HIS A 260 21.24 32.47 -7.05
C HIS A 260 20.16 32.59 -8.13
N GLY A 261 19.77 33.83 -8.48
CA GLY A 261 18.67 34.10 -9.40
C GLY A 261 17.29 34.08 -8.74
N SER A 262 16.31 34.74 -9.33
CA SER A 262 14.99 34.97 -8.73
C SER A 262 14.08 33.71 -8.69
N ASN A 263 14.42 32.63 -9.43
CA ASN A 263 13.55 31.46 -9.59
C ASN A 263 14.30 30.11 -9.54
N TRP A 264 15.51 30.07 -9.00
CA TRP A 264 16.27 28.83 -8.90
C TRP A 264 16.04 28.19 -7.54
N TYR A 265 15.60 26.93 -7.55
CA TYR A 265 15.36 26.13 -6.33
C TYR A 265 15.81 24.68 -6.55
N VAL A 266 16.07 24.01 -5.45
CA VAL A 266 16.25 22.56 -5.42
C VAL A 266 15.04 21.96 -4.73
N GLU A 267 14.46 20.92 -5.31
CA GLU A 267 13.45 20.12 -4.62
C GLU A 267 14.14 19.15 -3.67
N VAL A 268 13.82 19.27 -2.40
CA VAL A 268 14.30 18.38 -1.34
C VAL A 268 13.13 17.60 -0.74
N HIS A 269 13.44 16.45 -0.19
CA HIS A 269 12.43 15.67 0.52
C HIS A 269 12.18 16.30 1.89
N ALA A 270 10.98 16.82 2.10
CA ALA A 270 10.55 17.36 3.40
C ALA A 270 10.37 16.29 4.49
N GLY A 271 10.50 15.00 4.13
CA GLY A 271 10.19 13.90 5.02
C GLY A 271 8.71 13.60 5.15
N MET A 272 7.89 14.25 4.31
CA MET A 272 6.44 14.11 4.33
C MET A 272 5.93 13.29 3.14
N MET A 273 4.92 12.47 3.39
CA MET A 273 4.26 11.61 2.43
C MET A 273 2.74 11.85 2.48
N GLY A 274 2.11 11.92 1.32
CA GLY A 274 0.66 11.97 1.23
C GLY A 274 0.07 10.56 1.09
N VAL A 275 -1.02 10.29 1.78
CA VAL A 275 -1.71 8.99 1.77
C VAL A 275 -3.17 9.18 1.41
N VAL A 276 -3.61 8.56 0.30
CA VAL A 276 -5.03 8.52 -0.08
C VAL A 276 -5.75 7.59 0.90
N PRO A 277 -6.77 8.07 1.63
CA PRO A 277 -7.49 7.27 2.60
C PRO A 277 -8.10 5.99 2.02
N SER A 278 -8.05 4.90 2.78
CA SER A 278 -8.54 3.58 2.35
C SER A 278 -10.05 3.53 2.10
N TRP A 279 -10.84 4.40 2.72
CA TRP A 279 -12.28 4.45 2.45
C TRP A 279 -12.63 4.91 1.04
N TYR A 280 -11.81 5.76 0.42
CA TYR A 280 -11.99 6.10 -1.00
C TYR A 280 -11.74 4.89 -1.92
N LEU A 281 -10.76 4.04 -1.57
CA LEU A 281 -10.57 2.78 -2.28
C LEU A 281 -11.77 1.83 -2.07
N LEU A 282 -12.25 1.71 -0.83
CA LEU A 282 -13.39 0.85 -0.51
C LEU A 282 -14.66 1.31 -1.23
N ASP A 283 -14.94 2.62 -1.22
CA ASP A 283 -16.05 3.20 -1.95
C ASP A 283 -15.90 2.97 -3.46
N PHE A 284 -14.72 3.19 -3.99
CA PHE A 284 -14.44 2.97 -5.41
C PHE A 284 -14.65 1.52 -5.84
N LEU A 285 -14.19 0.56 -5.05
CA LEU A 285 -14.45 -0.86 -5.29
C LEU A 285 -15.95 -1.16 -5.31
N ASN A 286 -16.73 -0.51 -4.46
CA ASN A 286 -18.17 -0.74 -4.34
C ASN A 286 -19.00 0.00 -5.38
N THR A 287 -18.56 1.15 -5.88
CA THR A 287 -19.40 2.05 -6.70
C THR A 287 -18.99 2.13 -8.16
N ALA A 288 -17.73 1.81 -8.52
CA ALA A 288 -17.25 1.91 -9.89
C ALA A 288 -18.01 0.94 -10.82
N PRO A 289 -18.75 1.45 -11.84
CA PRO A 289 -19.64 0.62 -12.65
C PRO A 289 -18.91 -0.52 -13.37
N ARG A 290 -17.68 -0.27 -13.80
CA ARG A 290 -16.88 -1.26 -14.51
C ARG A 290 -16.44 -2.40 -13.59
N LEU A 291 -16.07 -2.12 -12.33
CA LEU A 291 -15.71 -3.13 -11.34
C LEU A 291 -16.93 -3.95 -10.92
N ILE A 292 -18.09 -3.30 -10.74
CA ILE A 292 -19.36 -3.97 -10.47
C ILE A 292 -19.72 -4.93 -11.61
N ALA A 293 -19.71 -4.45 -12.86
CA ALA A 293 -20.02 -5.27 -14.04
C ALA A 293 -19.08 -6.46 -14.19
N GLN A 294 -17.82 -6.32 -13.77
CA GLN A 294 -16.87 -7.43 -13.78
C GLN A 294 -17.21 -8.45 -12.70
N ARG A 295 -17.48 -8.03 -11.46
CA ARG A 295 -17.89 -8.95 -10.39
C ARG A 295 -19.12 -9.78 -10.77
N ILE A 296 -20.11 -9.17 -11.39
CA ILE A 296 -21.31 -9.88 -11.88
C ILE A 296 -20.90 -10.99 -12.86
N ARG A 297 -20.05 -10.69 -13.83
CA ARG A 297 -19.58 -11.72 -14.80
C ARG A 297 -18.79 -12.84 -14.13
N ASP A 298 -17.94 -12.48 -13.18
CA ASP A 298 -17.13 -13.45 -12.43
C ASP A 298 -18.03 -14.36 -11.57
N ASP A 299 -19.04 -13.80 -10.90
CA ASP A 299 -20.01 -14.55 -10.11
C ASP A 299 -20.83 -15.49 -10.99
N ASP A 300 -21.29 -15.06 -12.16
CA ASP A 300 -21.98 -15.90 -13.13
C ASP A 300 -21.10 -17.07 -13.57
N TYR A 301 -19.81 -16.81 -13.81
CA TYR A 301 -18.85 -17.86 -14.17
C TYR A 301 -18.65 -18.86 -13.00
N TYR A 302 -18.46 -18.40 -11.77
CA TYR A 302 -18.29 -19.29 -10.60
C TYR A 302 -19.52 -20.15 -10.32
N ASN A 303 -20.70 -19.56 -10.47
CA ASN A 303 -21.96 -20.30 -10.28
C ASN A 303 -22.17 -21.37 -11.37
N ALA A 304 -21.71 -21.08 -12.61
CA ALA A 304 -21.76 -22.07 -13.70
C ALA A 304 -20.67 -23.15 -13.58
N HIS A 305 -19.56 -22.87 -12.89
CA HIS A 305 -18.42 -23.77 -12.75
C HIS A 305 -18.03 -23.92 -11.27
N PRO A 306 -18.89 -24.49 -10.42
CA PRO A 306 -18.59 -24.65 -9.01
C PRO A 306 -17.32 -25.50 -8.84
N VAL A 307 -16.37 -24.99 -8.05
CA VAL A 307 -15.17 -25.75 -7.68
C VAL A 307 -15.60 -26.96 -6.87
N ILE A 308 -15.59 -28.13 -7.48
CA ILE A 308 -15.90 -29.39 -6.81
C ILE A 308 -14.71 -29.72 -5.92
N GLY A 309 -14.87 -29.58 -4.62
CA GLY A 309 -14.05 -30.27 -3.62
C GLY A 309 -12.98 -29.39 -2.92
N VAL A 310 -13.41 -28.65 -1.91
CA VAL A 310 -12.64 -28.54 -0.67
C VAL A 310 -13.55 -29.14 0.41
N PRO A 311 -13.18 -30.25 1.04
CA PRO A 311 -13.93 -30.75 2.22
C PRO A 311 -13.75 -29.70 3.35
N GLU A 312 -14.85 -29.50 4.10
CA GLU A 312 -14.92 -28.67 5.31
C GLU A 312 -13.90 -29.09 6.38
#